data_2ba26bddc27162c382b92ddbc33f4ade
#
_entry.id   2ba26bddc27162c382b92ddbc33f4ade
#
_cell.length_a   1.000
_cell.length_b   1.000
_cell.length_c   1.000
_cell.angle_alpha   90.00
_cell.angle_beta   90.00
_cell.angle_gamma   90.00
#
_symmetry.space_group_name_H-M   'P 1'
#
loop_
_entity.id
_entity.type
_entity.pdbx_description
1 polymer ?
#
loop_
_entity_poly.entity_id
_entity_poly.type
_entity_poly.pdbx_seq_one_letter_code
_entity_poly.pdbx_strand_id
1 'polypeptide(L)'
;MEASKLQKKKNTISKGKLKKTIKNVICRPDQVFWPEIMEDNRLRLENILNKYKVKMPEFKKPHWKELMLIPKENRPKPPKIKKVDGLLFGITECSHAIDKYQCSAIILESAVNPRIIVEPILEKCTLREIPVLCMRDLRKLTLLNFGVKTSCLGLRNECLLDVYNEIITMYTRLKPTDNKEIDTYAKMHIKRIVSKK
;
A
#
# COMPACT_ATOMS: atom_id res chain seq x y z
N MET A 1 -14.27 -52.50 3.94
CA MET A 1 -14.59 -51.05 3.82
C MET A 1 -14.30 -50.20 5.08
N GLU A 2 -13.82 -50.76 6.18
CA GLU A 2 -13.52 -49.99 7.41
C GLU A 2 -12.08 -49.47 7.55
N ALA A 3 -11.09 -50.12 6.92
CA ALA A 3 -9.70 -49.67 7.01
C ALA A 3 -9.41 -48.33 6.35
N SER A 4 -10.14 -47.95 5.29
CA SER A 4 -9.98 -46.67 4.60
C SER A 4 -10.55 -45.46 5.37
N LYS A 5 -11.52 -45.69 6.25
CA LYS A 5 -12.11 -44.65 7.13
C LYS A 5 -11.22 -44.33 8.33
N LEU A 6 -10.43 -45.27 8.82
CA LEU A 6 -9.47 -45.08 9.92
C LEU A 6 -8.24 -44.30 9.53
N GLN A 7 -7.73 -44.45 8.30
CA GLN A 7 -6.59 -43.66 7.81
C GLN A 7 -6.94 -42.19 7.59
N LYS A 8 -8.17 -41.84 7.19
CA LYS A 8 -8.58 -40.43 7.05
C LYS A 8 -8.69 -39.68 8.38
N LYS A 9 -8.91 -40.36 9.51
CA LYS A 9 -8.96 -39.73 10.84
C LYS A 9 -7.58 -39.39 11.43
N LYS A 10 -6.50 -40.06 11.02
CA LYS A 10 -5.14 -39.82 11.54
C LYS A 10 -4.51 -38.52 11.06
N ASN A 11 -4.95 -37.97 9.93
CA ASN A 11 -4.36 -36.75 9.33
C ASN A 11 -5.14 -35.46 9.63
N THR A 12 -6.27 -35.52 10.35
CA THR A 12 -6.99 -34.32 10.74
C THR A 12 -6.51 -33.80 12.09
N ILE A 13 -5.77 -32.70 12.03
CA ILE A 13 -5.34 -31.97 13.24
C ILE A 13 -6.58 -31.37 13.90
N SER A 14 -6.83 -31.72 15.18
CA SER A 14 -7.97 -31.19 15.93
C SER A 14 -7.92 -29.66 15.97
N LYS A 15 -9.11 -29.00 15.93
CA LYS A 15 -9.22 -27.52 16.03
C LYS A 15 -8.50 -26.95 17.27
N GLY A 16 -8.42 -27.71 18.37
CA GLY A 16 -7.67 -27.33 19.56
C GLY A 16 -6.15 -27.38 19.38
N LYS A 17 -5.64 -28.35 18.60
CA LYS A 17 -4.22 -28.44 18.25
C LYS A 17 -3.83 -27.34 17.25
N LEU A 18 -4.72 -27.03 16.29
CA LEU A 18 -4.54 -25.92 15.34
C LEU A 18 -4.46 -24.58 16.06
N LYS A 19 -5.35 -24.31 17.03
CA LYS A 19 -5.30 -23.08 17.86
C LYS A 19 -4.01 -22.96 18.69
N LYS A 20 -3.44 -24.08 19.14
CA LYS A 20 -2.15 -24.06 19.86
C LYS A 20 -0.96 -23.84 18.93
N THR A 21 -0.99 -24.37 17.71
CA THR A 21 0.08 -24.20 16.70
C THR A 21 0.08 -22.83 16.07
N ILE A 22 -1.11 -22.21 15.89
CA ILE A 22 -1.23 -20.84 15.34
C ILE A 22 -0.71 -19.76 16.30
N LYS A 23 -0.57 -20.05 17.60
CA LYS A 23 0.05 -19.12 18.57
C LYS A 23 1.55 -18.88 18.32
N ASN A 24 2.21 -19.72 17.57
CA ASN A 24 3.61 -19.57 17.16
C ASN A 24 3.71 -19.14 15.70
N VAL A 25 2.89 -18.19 15.25
CA VAL A 25 3.11 -17.52 13.98
C VAL A 25 4.46 -16.83 14.07
N ILE A 26 5.39 -17.26 13.23
CA ILE A 26 6.68 -16.59 13.05
C ILE A 26 6.36 -15.19 12.53
N CYS A 27 6.34 -14.22 13.44
CA CYS A 27 6.39 -12.83 13.04
C CYS A 27 7.72 -12.63 12.32
N ARG A 28 7.71 -12.06 11.11
CA ARG A 28 8.95 -11.65 10.46
C ARG A 28 9.73 -10.80 11.43
N PRO A 29 10.97 -11.15 11.81
CA PRO A 29 11.75 -10.41 12.80
C PRO A 29 12.18 -9.02 12.28
N ASP A 30 12.11 -8.82 10.96
CA ASP A 30 12.59 -7.61 10.33
C ASP A 30 11.51 -6.53 10.39
N GLN A 31 11.84 -5.43 11.05
CA GLN A 31 11.01 -4.23 10.98
C GLN A 31 11.06 -3.71 9.55
N VAL A 32 9.91 -3.74 8.87
CA VAL A 32 9.78 -3.11 7.56
C VAL A 32 9.95 -1.60 7.73
N PHE A 33 10.92 -1.02 7.03
CA PHE A 33 11.13 0.42 7.02
C PHE A 33 9.84 1.13 6.58
N TRP A 34 9.35 2.04 7.44
CA TRP A 34 8.11 2.77 7.24
C TRP A 34 8.40 4.26 7.19
N PRO A 35 8.64 4.84 5.99
CA PRO A 35 9.03 6.24 5.83
C PRO A 35 7.84 7.20 6.03
N GLU A 36 7.42 7.38 7.27
CA GLU A 36 6.32 8.30 7.61
C GLU A 36 6.83 9.75 7.61
N ILE A 37 6.15 10.62 6.89
CA ILE A 37 6.49 12.05 6.80
C ILE A 37 5.86 12.84 7.95
N MET A 38 6.57 13.87 8.41
CA MET A 38 6.08 14.83 9.39
C MET A 38 5.01 15.75 8.78
N GLU A 39 4.22 16.38 9.64
CA GLU A 39 3.09 17.23 9.26
C GLU A 39 3.49 18.38 8.31
N ASP A 40 4.61 19.04 8.56
CA ASP A 40 5.09 20.13 7.70
C ASP A 40 5.39 19.66 6.27
N ASN A 41 6.01 18.50 6.15
CA ASN A 41 6.31 17.89 4.86
C ASN A 41 5.01 17.40 4.17
N ARG A 42 4.05 16.92 4.95
CA ARG A 42 2.72 16.56 4.46
C ARG A 42 2.04 17.76 3.80
N LEU A 43 2.00 18.90 4.49
CA LEU A 43 1.40 20.13 3.97
C LEU A 43 2.06 20.62 2.68
N ARG A 44 3.39 20.53 2.60
CA ARG A 44 4.13 20.88 1.37
C ARG A 44 3.72 19.99 0.20
N LEU A 45 3.71 18.67 0.42
CA LEU A 45 3.33 17.70 -0.61
C LEU A 45 1.87 17.87 -1.03
N GLU A 46 0.98 18.14 -0.07
CA GLU A 46 -0.44 18.44 -0.32
C GLU A 46 -0.60 19.69 -1.20
N ASN A 47 0.12 20.78 -0.91
CA ASN A 47 0.08 22.00 -1.71
C ASN A 47 0.55 21.78 -3.15
N ILE A 48 1.56 20.95 -3.37
CA ILE A 48 2.03 20.61 -4.72
C ILE A 48 0.98 19.76 -5.44
N LEU A 49 0.43 18.74 -4.79
CA LEU A 49 -0.62 17.88 -5.37
C LEU A 49 -1.91 18.65 -5.67
N ASN A 50 -2.22 19.70 -4.91
CA ASN A 50 -3.39 20.55 -5.14
C ASN A 50 -3.33 21.32 -6.46
N LYS A 51 -2.12 21.57 -7.03
CA LYS A 51 -1.96 22.18 -8.35
C LYS A 51 -2.58 21.33 -9.47
N TYR A 52 -2.60 20.01 -9.27
CA TYR A 52 -3.11 19.04 -10.24
C TYR A 52 -4.57 18.63 -9.97
N LYS A 53 -5.28 19.40 -9.15
CA LYS A 53 -6.67 19.15 -8.80
C LYS A 53 -7.56 19.11 -10.05
N VAL A 54 -8.37 18.07 -10.16
CA VAL A 54 -9.33 17.90 -11.26
C VAL A 54 -10.68 18.49 -10.85
N LYS A 55 -11.31 19.23 -11.75
CA LYS A 55 -12.71 19.68 -11.55
C LYS A 55 -13.61 18.44 -11.55
N MET A 56 -14.20 18.17 -10.42
CA MET A 56 -15.16 17.07 -10.31
C MET A 56 -16.55 17.56 -10.68
N PRO A 57 -17.24 16.86 -11.59
CA PRO A 57 -18.62 17.16 -11.91
C PRO A 57 -19.50 16.87 -10.69
N GLU A 58 -20.46 17.73 -10.43
CA GLU A 58 -21.46 17.50 -9.38
C GLU A 58 -22.35 16.32 -9.78
N PHE A 59 -22.21 15.22 -9.07
CA PHE A 59 -23.05 14.04 -9.26
C PHE A 59 -23.61 13.58 -7.92
N LYS A 60 -24.90 13.79 -7.73
CA LYS A 60 -25.63 13.21 -6.60
C LYS A 60 -26.10 11.81 -6.99
N LYS A 61 -25.52 10.80 -6.37
CA LYS A 61 -25.96 9.41 -6.60
C LYS A 61 -27.39 9.27 -6.07
N PRO A 62 -28.37 8.88 -6.92
CA PRO A 62 -29.74 8.67 -6.48
C PRO A 62 -29.82 7.60 -5.39
N HIS A 63 -30.80 7.73 -4.50
CA HIS A 63 -31.01 6.75 -3.47
C HIS A 63 -31.39 5.40 -4.10
N TRP A 64 -30.99 4.28 -3.44
CA TRP A 64 -31.22 2.94 -4.00
C TRP A 64 -32.71 2.64 -4.29
N LYS A 65 -33.66 3.19 -3.50
CA LYS A 65 -35.10 3.07 -3.74
C LYS A 65 -35.53 3.70 -5.06
N GLU A 66 -34.97 4.86 -5.40
CA GLU A 66 -35.21 5.56 -6.68
C GLU A 66 -34.60 4.77 -7.84
N LEU A 67 -33.41 4.21 -7.62
CA LEU A 67 -32.74 3.37 -8.62
C LEU A 67 -33.50 2.06 -8.92
N MET A 68 -34.28 1.53 -7.96
CA MET A 68 -35.10 0.34 -8.21
C MET A 68 -36.28 0.63 -9.14
N LEU A 69 -36.81 1.84 -9.15
CA LEU A 69 -37.91 2.27 -10.02
C LEU A 69 -37.45 2.52 -11.46
N ILE A 70 -36.16 2.72 -11.67
CA ILE A 70 -35.59 3.03 -12.98
C ILE A 70 -35.01 1.74 -13.61
N PRO A 71 -35.39 1.39 -14.85
CA PRO A 71 -34.80 0.28 -15.59
C PRO A 71 -33.26 0.39 -15.62
N LYS A 72 -32.56 -0.74 -15.60
CA LYS A 72 -31.07 -0.76 -15.52
C LYS A 72 -30.39 0.05 -16.62
N GLU A 73 -30.99 0.12 -17.79
CA GLU A 73 -30.49 0.82 -18.97
C GLU A 73 -30.51 2.34 -18.81
N ASN A 74 -31.55 2.86 -18.14
CA ASN A 74 -31.77 4.30 -17.96
C ASN A 74 -31.21 4.85 -16.65
N ARG A 75 -30.49 4.03 -15.86
CA ARG A 75 -29.91 4.49 -14.60
C ARG A 75 -28.81 5.51 -14.84
N PRO A 76 -28.83 6.65 -14.12
CA PRO A 76 -27.81 7.65 -14.25
C PRO A 76 -26.45 7.07 -13.88
N LYS A 77 -25.52 7.10 -14.81
CA LYS A 77 -24.13 6.65 -14.59
C LYS A 77 -23.31 7.81 -14.04
N PRO A 78 -22.43 7.55 -13.06
CA PRO A 78 -21.52 8.59 -12.59
C PRO A 78 -20.66 9.09 -13.77
N PRO A 79 -20.42 10.40 -13.87
CA PRO A 79 -19.61 10.96 -14.92
C PRO A 79 -18.18 10.42 -14.82
N LYS A 80 -17.55 10.17 -15.97
CA LYS A 80 -16.16 9.74 -16.00
C LYS A 80 -15.26 10.91 -15.61
N ILE A 81 -14.51 10.77 -14.55
CA ILE A 81 -13.50 11.75 -14.12
C ILE A 81 -12.28 11.57 -15.00
N LYS A 82 -11.76 12.67 -15.58
CA LYS A 82 -10.51 12.63 -16.34
C LYS A 82 -9.36 12.35 -15.39
N LYS A 83 -8.66 11.27 -15.60
CA LYS A 83 -7.45 10.96 -14.81
C LYS A 83 -6.35 11.97 -15.15
N VAL A 84 -5.57 12.34 -14.16
CA VAL A 84 -4.36 13.15 -14.35
C VAL A 84 -3.29 12.27 -14.96
N ASP A 85 -2.74 12.69 -16.08
CA ASP A 85 -1.64 11.98 -16.72
C ASP A 85 -0.43 11.96 -15.80
N GLY A 86 0.20 10.81 -15.67
CA GLY A 86 1.34 10.62 -14.77
C GLY A 86 1.00 10.16 -13.36
N LEU A 87 -0.26 10.17 -12.92
CA LEU A 87 -0.69 9.60 -11.65
C LEU A 87 -1.24 8.19 -11.82
N LEU A 88 -0.79 7.30 -10.93
CA LEU A 88 -1.22 5.89 -10.83
C LEU A 88 -2.02 5.72 -9.54
N PHE A 89 -3.23 5.18 -9.64
CA PHE A 89 -4.14 5.07 -8.52
C PHE A 89 -4.37 3.61 -8.10
N GLY A 90 -4.01 3.31 -6.86
CA GLY A 90 -4.26 2.00 -6.26
C GLY A 90 -3.08 1.04 -6.34
N ILE A 91 -3.13 0.05 -5.45
CA ILE A 91 -2.04 -0.92 -5.24
C ILE A 91 -1.74 -1.70 -6.51
N THR A 92 -2.77 -2.14 -7.22
CA THR A 92 -2.60 -2.98 -8.42
C THR A 92 -1.95 -2.20 -9.57
N GLU A 93 -2.42 -0.98 -9.84
CA GLU A 93 -1.88 -0.13 -10.92
C GLU A 93 -0.43 0.25 -10.62
N CYS A 94 -0.12 0.63 -9.37
CA CYS A 94 1.24 0.93 -8.92
C CYS A 94 2.15 -0.31 -9.02
N SER A 95 1.70 -1.48 -8.56
CA SER A 95 2.48 -2.73 -8.64
C SER A 95 2.84 -3.08 -10.09
N HIS A 96 1.87 -3.00 -11.01
CA HIS A 96 2.14 -3.23 -12.43
C HIS A 96 3.11 -2.21 -13.04
N ALA A 97 3.00 -0.94 -12.66
CA ALA A 97 3.93 0.09 -13.13
C ALA A 97 5.35 -0.12 -12.59
N ILE A 98 5.49 -0.55 -11.34
CA ILE A 98 6.79 -0.94 -10.77
C ILE A 98 7.38 -2.09 -11.57
N ASP A 99 6.59 -3.14 -11.83
CA ASP A 99 7.06 -4.33 -12.57
C ASP A 99 7.54 -3.98 -13.98
N LYS A 100 6.92 -2.98 -14.62
CA LYS A 100 7.28 -2.49 -15.96
C LYS A 100 8.34 -1.38 -15.97
N TYR A 101 8.94 -1.02 -14.82
CA TYR A 101 9.89 0.09 -14.71
C TYR A 101 9.32 1.46 -15.14
N GLN A 102 8.02 1.66 -14.95
CA GLN A 102 7.31 2.88 -15.33
C GLN A 102 6.89 3.74 -14.12
N CYS A 103 7.40 3.43 -12.93
CA CYS A 103 7.07 4.12 -11.69
C CYS A 103 8.31 4.78 -11.11
N SER A 104 8.26 6.08 -10.88
CA SER A 104 9.36 6.87 -10.33
C SER A 104 9.29 7.04 -8.81
N ALA A 105 8.09 7.15 -8.24
CA ALA A 105 7.89 7.32 -6.80
C ALA A 105 6.52 6.81 -6.35
N ILE A 106 6.40 6.50 -5.06
CA ILE A 106 5.15 6.03 -4.46
C ILE A 106 4.85 6.77 -3.15
N ILE A 107 3.58 7.10 -2.97
CA ILE A 107 3.03 7.62 -1.72
C ILE A 107 1.99 6.61 -1.19
N LEU A 108 2.14 6.20 0.05
CA LEU A 108 1.26 5.27 0.73
C LEU A 108 0.46 5.98 1.84
N GLU A 109 -0.73 5.49 2.12
CA GLU A 109 -1.48 5.88 3.31
C GLU A 109 -0.81 5.33 4.56
N SER A 110 -0.40 6.19 5.50
CA SER A 110 0.27 5.79 6.74
C SER A 110 -0.64 4.97 7.66
N ALA A 111 -1.95 5.28 7.68
CA ALA A 111 -2.95 4.63 8.53
C ALA A 111 -3.56 3.35 7.92
N VAL A 112 -2.82 2.65 7.02
CA VAL A 112 -3.30 1.37 6.47
C VAL A 112 -3.31 0.28 7.54
N ASN A 113 -4.47 -0.35 7.70
CA ASN A 113 -4.64 -1.49 8.59
C ASN A 113 -5.44 -2.60 7.86
N PRO A 114 -4.90 -3.83 7.74
CA PRO A 114 -3.55 -4.27 8.14
C PRO A 114 -2.45 -3.79 7.16
N ARG A 115 -1.24 -3.54 7.67
CA ARG A 115 -0.08 -3.08 6.86
C ARG A 115 0.37 -4.09 5.82
N ILE A 116 0.16 -5.37 6.05
CA ILE A 116 0.51 -6.48 5.14
C ILE A 116 -0.01 -6.29 3.70
N ILE A 117 -1.07 -5.49 3.52
CA ILE A 117 -1.63 -5.21 2.19
C ILE A 117 -0.66 -4.41 1.32
N VAL A 118 0.15 -3.55 1.92
CA VAL A 118 1.10 -2.66 1.22
C VAL A 118 2.55 -3.12 1.31
N GLU A 119 2.87 -4.10 2.16
CA GLU A 119 4.21 -4.68 2.28
C GLU A 119 4.78 -5.13 0.92
N PRO A 120 4.05 -5.84 0.04
CA PRO A 120 4.59 -6.25 -1.25
C PRO A 120 5.03 -5.08 -2.14
N ILE A 121 4.37 -3.91 -2.02
CA ILE A 121 4.79 -2.70 -2.75
C ILE A 121 6.06 -2.14 -2.15
N LEU A 122 6.15 -2.07 -0.81
CA LEU A 122 7.37 -1.61 -0.13
C LEU A 122 8.58 -2.47 -0.49
N GLU A 123 8.42 -3.80 -0.48
CA GLU A 123 9.47 -4.74 -0.88
C GLU A 123 9.92 -4.49 -2.34
N LYS A 124 8.97 -4.37 -3.28
CA LYS A 124 9.29 -4.06 -4.68
C LYS A 124 9.99 -2.72 -4.85
N CYS A 125 9.56 -1.70 -4.12
CA CYS A 125 10.18 -0.38 -4.17
C CYS A 125 11.60 -0.40 -3.61
N THR A 126 11.83 -1.12 -2.50
CA THR A 126 13.15 -1.30 -1.91
C THR A 126 14.09 -2.02 -2.89
N LEU A 127 13.63 -3.11 -3.52
CA LEU A 127 14.42 -3.86 -4.51
C LEU A 127 14.78 -3.05 -5.76
N ARG A 128 13.97 -2.05 -6.11
CA ARG A 128 14.16 -1.22 -7.32
C ARG A 128 14.59 0.20 -7.02
N GLU A 129 14.93 0.47 -5.77
CA GLU A 129 15.37 1.79 -5.29
C GLU A 129 14.38 2.93 -5.58
N ILE A 130 13.08 2.59 -5.66
CA ILE A 130 12.02 3.57 -5.87
C ILE A 130 11.71 4.27 -4.55
N PRO A 131 11.72 5.61 -4.48
CA PRO A 131 11.39 6.34 -3.27
C PRO A 131 9.93 6.14 -2.87
N VAL A 132 9.72 5.83 -1.58
CA VAL A 132 8.39 5.63 -0.99
C VAL A 132 8.22 6.56 0.19
N LEU A 133 7.07 7.22 0.30
CA LEU A 133 6.67 8.00 1.46
C LEU A 133 5.36 7.49 2.02
N CYS A 134 5.23 7.50 3.35
CA CYS A 134 3.97 7.21 4.03
C CYS A 134 3.38 8.52 4.56
N MET A 135 2.18 8.86 4.11
CA MET A 135 1.48 10.09 4.41
C MET A 135 0.13 9.80 5.08
N ARG A 136 -0.21 10.56 6.11
CA ARG A 136 -1.53 10.51 6.73
C ARG A 136 -2.57 11.20 5.86
N ASP A 137 -3.81 10.70 5.92
CA ASP A 137 -4.96 11.26 5.20
C ASP A 137 -4.83 11.31 3.66
N LEU A 138 -3.93 10.50 3.07
CA LEU A 138 -3.79 10.38 1.62
C LEU A 138 -5.14 10.05 0.94
N ARG A 139 -5.95 9.19 1.56
CA ARG A 139 -7.27 8.81 1.05
C ARG A 139 -8.24 9.99 0.95
N LYS A 140 -8.17 10.93 1.90
CA LYS A 140 -9.00 12.14 1.87
C LYS A 140 -8.49 13.09 0.79
N LEU A 141 -7.18 13.28 0.73
CA LEU A 141 -6.54 14.15 -0.26
C LEU A 141 -6.84 13.69 -1.68
N THR A 142 -6.65 12.40 -1.98
CA THR A 142 -6.89 11.87 -3.32
C THR A 142 -8.36 11.91 -3.71
N LEU A 143 -9.27 11.74 -2.76
CA LEU A 143 -10.69 11.90 -3.01
C LEU A 143 -11.04 13.36 -3.34
N LEU A 144 -10.50 14.32 -2.59
CA LEU A 144 -10.78 15.75 -2.78
C LEU A 144 -10.18 16.30 -4.07
N ASN A 145 -8.98 15.85 -4.44
CA ASN A 145 -8.26 16.40 -5.59
C ASN A 145 -8.55 15.65 -6.90
N PHE A 146 -8.71 14.34 -6.83
CA PHE A 146 -8.81 13.49 -8.01
C PHE A 146 -10.11 12.68 -8.10
N GLY A 147 -10.99 12.78 -7.08
CA GLY A 147 -12.24 12.03 -7.03
C GLY A 147 -12.07 10.52 -6.81
N VAL A 148 -10.86 10.06 -6.51
CA VAL A 148 -10.53 8.64 -6.31
C VAL A 148 -9.99 8.45 -4.90
N LYS A 149 -10.67 7.63 -4.10
CA LYS A 149 -10.21 7.26 -2.76
C LYS A 149 -9.19 6.13 -2.86
N THR A 150 -7.91 6.42 -2.68
CA THR A 150 -6.85 5.41 -2.77
C THR A 150 -5.90 5.44 -1.57
N SER A 151 -5.33 4.28 -1.24
CA SER A 151 -4.29 4.14 -0.20
C SER A 151 -2.87 4.11 -0.80
N CYS A 152 -2.76 4.08 -2.12
CA CYS A 152 -1.50 4.04 -2.82
C CYS A 152 -1.60 4.94 -4.06
N LEU A 153 -0.71 5.91 -4.14
CA LEU A 153 -0.58 6.84 -5.26
C LEU A 153 0.83 6.71 -5.81
N GLY A 154 0.95 6.39 -7.09
CA GLY A 154 2.24 6.29 -7.78
C GLY A 154 2.42 7.43 -8.77
N LEU A 155 3.69 7.76 -9.04
CA LEU A 155 4.07 8.66 -10.11
C LEU A 155 4.69 7.87 -11.25
N ARG A 156 4.26 8.17 -12.48
CA ARG A 156 4.86 7.60 -13.68
C ARG A 156 6.17 8.33 -13.99
N ASN A 157 7.11 7.62 -14.60
CA ASN A 157 8.40 8.19 -15.01
C ASN A 157 8.21 9.43 -15.87
N GLU A 158 9.09 10.40 -15.70
CA GLU A 158 9.14 11.67 -16.46
C GLU A 158 7.92 12.57 -16.33
N CYS A 159 6.97 12.20 -15.48
CA CYS A 159 5.78 13.01 -15.21
C CYS A 159 5.87 13.67 -13.84
N LEU A 160 5.24 14.84 -13.68
CA LEU A 160 5.10 15.53 -12.40
C LEU A 160 6.43 15.70 -11.64
N LEU A 161 7.43 16.25 -12.33
CA LEU A 161 8.81 16.39 -11.82
C LEU A 161 8.88 17.21 -10.52
N ASP A 162 8.00 18.18 -10.33
CA ASP A 162 7.91 18.97 -9.10
C ASP A 162 7.51 18.09 -7.89
N VAL A 163 6.53 17.21 -8.08
CA VAL A 163 6.10 16.24 -7.05
C VAL A 163 7.21 15.24 -6.78
N TYR A 164 7.85 14.74 -7.83
CA TYR A 164 8.94 13.77 -7.73
C TYR A 164 10.14 14.33 -6.96
N ASN A 165 10.57 15.53 -7.29
CA ASN A 165 11.70 16.19 -6.62
C ASN A 165 11.45 16.41 -5.12
N GLU A 166 10.23 16.80 -4.77
CA GLU A 166 9.86 16.95 -3.35
C GLU A 166 9.87 15.60 -2.63
N ILE A 167 9.34 14.53 -3.25
CA ILE A 167 9.38 13.18 -2.69
C ILE A 167 10.82 12.71 -2.46
N ILE A 168 11.71 12.88 -3.43
CA ILE A 168 13.12 12.50 -3.27
C ILE A 168 13.78 13.27 -2.14
N THR A 169 13.55 14.56 -2.05
CA THR A 169 14.11 15.40 -0.99
C THR A 169 13.69 14.93 0.39
N MET A 170 12.41 14.59 0.55
CA MET A 170 11.89 14.04 1.81
C MET A 170 12.41 12.63 2.09
N TYR A 171 12.41 11.76 1.08
CA TYR A 171 12.85 10.37 1.21
C TYR A 171 14.33 10.27 1.60
N THR A 172 15.21 11.09 1.00
CA THR A 172 16.63 11.10 1.31
C THR A 172 16.89 11.48 2.77
N ARG A 173 16.06 12.35 3.36
CA ARG A 173 16.16 12.71 4.79
C ARG A 173 15.65 11.60 5.72
N LEU A 174 14.73 10.78 5.25
CA LEU A 174 14.13 9.69 6.05
C LEU A 174 14.90 8.38 5.92
N LYS A 175 15.66 8.21 4.84
CA LYS A 175 16.46 7.00 4.61
C LYS A 175 17.48 6.83 5.74
N PRO A 176 17.46 5.72 6.48
CA PRO A 176 18.45 5.49 7.54
C PRO A 176 19.83 5.50 6.92
N THR A 177 20.69 6.35 7.47
CA THR A 177 22.04 6.62 6.95
C THR A 177 23.03 5.48 7.20
N ASP A 178 22.65 4.46 7.99
CA ASP A 178 23.54 3.35 8.32
C ASP A 178 22.84 1.99 8.36
N ASN A 179 23.26 1.11 7.45
CA ASN A 179 22.94 -0.32 7.47
C ASN A 179 23.56 -1.08 8.68
N LYS A 180 24.25 -0.39 9.62
CA LYS A 180 24.98 -1.03 10.72
C LYS A 180 24.06 -1.65 11.78
N GLU A 181 22.88 -1.06 12.05
CA GLU A 181 21.98 -1.61 13.05
C GLU A 181 21.25 -2.86 12.57
N ILE A 182 20.82 -2.89 11.29
CA ILE A 182 20.11 -4.05 10.72
C ILE A 182 21.04 -5.27 10.68
N ASP A 183 22.31 -5.09 10.33
CA ASP A 183 23.29 -6.16 10.27
C ASP A 183 23.64 -6.72 11.67
N THR A 184 23.56 -5.89 12.71
CA THR A 184 23.82 -6.30 14.09
C THR A 184 22.72 -7.20 14.65
N TYR A 185 21.43 -6.90 14.37
CA TYR A 185 20.30 -7.73 14.77
C TYR A 185 20.26 -9.07 14.02
N ALA A 186 20.53 -9.07 12.72
CA ALA A 186 20.64 -10.29 11.93
C ALA A 186 21.78 -11.20 12.43
N LYS A 187 22.96 -10.64 12.71
CA LYS A 187 24.11 -11.38 13.26
C LYS A 187 23.87 -11.92 14.67
N MET A 188 23.15 -11.19 15.55
CA MET A 188 22.77 -11.68 16.87
C MET A 188 21.78 -12.84 16.81
N HIS A 189 20.83 -12.83 15.87
CA HIS A 189 19.84 -13.90 15.73
C HIS A 189 20.47 -15.17 15.19
N ILE A 190 21.37 -15.08 14.23
CA ILE A 190 22.12 -16.23 13.69
C ILE A 190 23.00 -16.85 14.79
N LYS A 191 23.69 -16.07 15.60
CA LYS A 191 24.47 -16.59 16.75
C LYS A 191 23.60 -17.34 17.78
N ARG A 192 22.37 -16.89 18.05
CA ARG A 192 21.45 -17.59 18.96
C ARG A 192 20.94 -18.93 18.42
N ILE A 193 20.81 -19.09 17.13
CA ILE A 193 20.38 -20.34 16.51
C ILE A 193 21.53 -21.36 16.50
N VAL A 194 22.76 -20.93 16.24
CA VAL A 194 23.94 -21.77 16.18
C VAL A 194 24.41 -22.22 17.57
N SER A 195 24.19 -21.42 18.64
CA SER A 195 24.57 -21.77 20.01
C SER A 195 23.62 -22.74 20.74
N LYS A 196 22.51 -23.15 20.07
CA LYS A 196 21.54 -24.12 20.60
C LYS A 196 21.61 -25.49 19.93
N LYS A 197 22.63 -25.77 19.14
CA LYS A 197 23.01 -27.10 18.69
C LYS A 197 24.23 -27.55 19.47
#